data_66190bc4189dbf66db47388fba654b8e
#
_entry.id   66190bc4189dbf66db47388fba654b8e
#
_cell.length_a   1.000
_cell.length_b   1.000
_cell.length_c   1.000
_cell.angle_alpha   90.00
_cell.angle_beta   90.00
_cell.angle_gamma   90.00
#
_symmetry.space_group_name_H-M   'P 1'
#
loop_
_entity.id
_entity.type
_entity.pdbx_description
1 polymer ?
#
loop_
_entity_poly.entity_id
_entity_poly.type
_entity_poly.pdbx_seq_one_letter_code
_entity_poly.pdbx_strand_id
1 'polypeptide(L)'
;MTTMQWHRLLDDQRIGKPYKDHHEMGRTPFHKDYDRLIFSSAFRRLGHKTQVHSLSHNDHVHNRLTHSLEVSSVGRSLGIRVAQEIQQQPDWPAWIQPYDVGAMVQSACLAHDIGNPPFGHFGENAIRDWFADFHSQGGLQALTTDQQLDLLSFEGNAQGLRTLTQLEYHQFQGGMRLTYATLGSFLKYPWLANNPLAKSKGKYGALQSDKEILAQIAERLGLIQLGNYHWCRHPLVYLMEAADDICYAIIDLEDGVELGILDEADVLDLLAPIIGKVGDPDGTSLTDGYFSTRRLALLRGKVIDYLVNACAQAFIEQEQALLRGELEGDLIAYADPTAQHIIGDAKQMARQRIFSSPQRHRSELGASAMLEKILDGFVPAALEVGACKNDKVSFKAQKYLALMGTHQPEIGVSPYIALCQTMDFIAGMTDKYAVTLAGQLNGELW
;
A
#
# COMPACT_ATOMS: atom_id res chain seq x y z
N MET A 1 12.20 11.46 -28.03
CA MET A 1 11.42 10.69 -27.06
C MET A 1 11.00 11.62 -25.93
N THR A 2 9.77 11.52 -25.47
CA THR A 2 9.28 12.34 -24.36
C THR A 2 9.93 11.84 -23.07
N THR A 3 10.50 12.74 -22.27
CA THR A 3 11.17 12.41 -21.02
C THR A 3 10.47 13.16 -19.87
N MET A 4 10.19 12.49 -18.78
CA MET A 4 9.68 13.12 -17.56
C MET A 4 10.73 14.08 -17.00
N GLN A 5 10.30 15.12 -16.29
CA GLN A 5 11.17 16.19 -15.83
C GLN A 5 11.03 16.39 -14.31
N TRP A 6 12.14 16.50 -13.60
CA TRP A 6 12.15 16.62 -12.14
C TRP A 6 11.34 17.82 -11.63
N HIS A 7 11.40 18.98 -12.31
CA HIS A 7 10.63 20.15 -11.89
C HIS A 7 9.10 19.95 -11.92
N ARG A 8 8.59 18.99 -12.72
CA ARG A 8 7.18 18.58 -12.73
C ARG A 8 6.91 17.46 -11.74
N LEU A 9 7.80 16.46 -11.70
CA LEU A 9 7.67 15.30 -10.82
C LEU A 9 7.66 15.70 -9.33
N LEU A 10 8.37 16.76 -8.97
CA LEU A 10 8.50 17.27 -7.60
C LEU A 10 7.50 18.41 -7.29
N ASP A 11 6.28 18.35 -7.86
CA ASP A 11 5.26 19.41 -7.69
C ASP A 11 4.67 19.42 -6.27
N ASP A 12 4.83 20.52 -5.58
CA ASP A 12 4.34 20.80 -4.23
C ASP A 12 2.88 21.26 -4.16
N GLN A 13 2.22 21.45 -5.31
CA GLN A 13 0.80 21.78 -5.36
C GLN A 13 -0.02 20.64 -4.73
N ARG A 14 -1.06 21.02 -3.99
CA ARG A 14 -1.95 20.05 -3.35
C ARG A 14 -3.18 19.76 -4.20
N ILE A 15 -3.57 18.49 -4.28
CA ILE A 15 -4.84 18.13 -4.91
C ILE A 15 -6.01 18.81 -4.18
N GLY A 16 -7.00 19.29 -4.92
CA GLY A 16 -8.17 19.96 -4.35
C GLY A 16 -7.91 21.36 -3.76
N LYS A 17 -6.71 21.92 -3.89
CA LYS A 17 -6.43 23.32 -3.53
C LYS A 17 -6.11 24.16 -4.77
N PRO A 18 -6.71 25.36 -4.92
CA PRO A 18 -6.43 26.25 -6.06
C PRO A 18 -5.12 27.03 -5.92
N TYR A 19 -4.52 27.06 -4.74
CA TYR A 19 -3.31 27.84 -4.43
C TYR A 19 -2.24 26.94 -3.80
N LYS A 20 -0.97 27.31 -4.01
CA LYS A 20 0.18 26.66 -3.36
C LYS A 20 0.27 27.03 -1.88
N ASP A 21 0.77 26.10 -1.07
CA ASP A 21 1.12 26.40 0.31
C ASP A 21 2.34 27.33 0.37
N HIS A 22 2.43 28.17 1.39
CA HIS A 22 3.66 28.90 1.68
C HIS A 22 4.74 27.93 2.16
N HIS A 23 5.94 28.10 1.63
CA HIS A 23 7.11 27.37 2.10
C HIS A 23 7.56 27.97 3.44
N GLU A 24 7.50 27.17 4.46
CA GLU A 24 8.04 27.50 5.79
C GLU A 24 9.44 26.89 5.91
N MET A 25 10.39 27.66 6.44
CA MET A 25 11.73 27.15 6.69
C MET A 25 11.67 25.95 7.66
N GLY A 26 12.23 24.80 7.25
CA GLY A 26 12.25 23.57 8.05
C GLY A 26 10.95 22.75 8.04
N ARG A 27 9.86 23.23 7.39
CA ARG A 27 8.58 22.48 7.30
C ARG A 27 7.90 22.71 5.95
N THR A 28 8.38 22.03 4.93
CA THR A 28 7.87 22.14 3.56
C THR A 28 6.50 21.48 3.40
N PRO A 29 5.80 21.65 2.25
CA PRO A 29 4.56 20.94 1.96
C PRO A 29 4.67 19.42 2.10
N PHE A 30 5.83 18.83 1.79
CA PHE A 30 6.06 17.38 1.88
C PHE A 30 6.15 16.87 3.32
N HIS A 31 6.75 17.63 4.24
CA HIS A 31 6.71 17.33 5.67
C HIS A 31 5.28 17.41 6.23
N LYS A 32 4.48 18.37 5.72
CA LYS A 32 3.05 18.45 6.08
C LYS A 32 2.23 17.27 5.55
N ASP A 33 2.65 16.62 4.45
CA ASP A 33 2.02 15.38 3.97
C ASP A 33 2.24 14.22 4.94
N TYR A 34 3.46 14.07 5.43
CA TYR A 34 3.78 13.11 6.47
C TYR A 34 2.90 13.31 7.72
N ASP A 35 2.79 14.55 8.20
CA ASP A 35 1.95 14.87 9.35
C ASP A 35 0.48 14.48 9.10
N ARG A 36 -0.07 14.81 7.93
CA ARG A 36 -1.46 14.49 7.56
C ARG A 36 -1.74 13.00 7.56
N LEU A 37 -0.80 12.21 7.06
CA LEU A 37 -0.91 10.75 7.05
C LEU A 37 -0.89 10.19 8.46
N ILE A 38 0.11 10.54 9.26
CA ILE A 38 0.28 10.00 10.63
C ILE A 38 -0.91 10.31 11.54
N PHE A 39 -1.52 11.49 11.39
CA PHE A 39 -2.68 11.89 12.19
C PHE A 39 -4.02 11.39 11.63
N SER A 40 -4.04 10.72 10.46
CA SER A 40 -5.26 10.22 9.85
C SER A 40 -5.85 9.02 10.59
N SER A 41 -7.17 8.86 10.48
CA SER A 41 -7.85 7.69 11.03
C SER A 41 -7.49 6.41 10.26
N ALA A 42 -7.32 6.51 8.95
CA ALA A 42 -6.96 5.39 8.10
C ALA A 42 -5.59 4.82 8.46
N PHE A 43 -4.58 5.66 8.68
CA PHE A 43 -3.26 5.22 9.15
C PHE A 43 -3.32 4.56 10.54
N ARG A 44 -4.07 5.17 11.47
CA ARG A 44 -4.24 4.60 12.82
C ARG A 44 -4.87 3.21 12.80
N ARG A 45 -5.82 2.96 11.88
CA ARG A 45 -6.47 1.64 11.74
C ARG A 45 -5.50 0.53 11.31
N LEU A 46 -4.36 0.85 10.68
CA LEU A 46 -3.33 -0.12 10.33
C LEU A 46 -2.77 -0.86 11.54
N GLY A 47 -2.77 -0.25 12.74
CA GLY A 47 -2.36 -0.89 13.99
C GLY A 47 -3.22 -2.09 14.41
N HIS A 48 -4.39 -2.26 13.79
CA HIS A 48 -5.31 -3.38 14.02
C HIS A 48 -5.63 -4.14 12.73
N LYS A 49 -4.75 -4.04 11.73
CA LYS A 49 -4.76 -4.85 10.51
C LYS A 49 -3.49 -5.71 10.47
N THR A 50 -3.66 -6.96 10.20
CA THR A 50 -2.58 -7.95 10.15
C THR A 50 -1.64 -7.69 9.00
N GLN A 51 -0.33 -7.82 9.25
CA GLN A 51 0.68 -7.90 8.20
C GLN A 51 0.77 -9.34 7.65
N VAL A 52 1.15 -10.30 8.50
CA VAL A 52 1.33 -11.72 8.13
C VAL A 52 0.50 -12.67 8.98
N HIS A 53 0.47 -12.48 10.30
CA HIS A 53 -0.16 -13.40 11.26
C HIS A 53 -1.41 -12.77 11.88
N SER A 54 -2.58 -13.15 11.36
CA SER A 54 -3.88 -12.63 11.81
C SER A 54 -4.14 -12.94 13.27
N LEU A 55 -4.55 -11.90 14.04
CA LEU A 55 -4.95 -12.02 15.43
C LEU A 55 -3.88 -12.67 16.33
N SER A 56 -2.59 -12.43 16.05
CA SER A 56 -1.51 -12.89 16.90
C SER A 56 -1.65 -12.33 18.33
N HIS A 57 -1.39 -13.18 19.34
CA HIS A 57 -1.30 -12.78 20.74
C HIS A 57 0.12 -12.35 21.15
N ASN A 58 1.10 -12.45 20.23
CA ASN A 58 2.47 -12.00 20.47
C ASN A 58 2.60 -10.53 20.05
N ASP A 59 2.86 -9.66 21.04
CA ASP A 59 2.98 -8.21 20.86
C ASP A 59 4.26 -7.80 20.09
N HIS A 60 5.21 -8.70 19.90
CA HIS A 60 6.43 -8.44 19.12
C HIS A 60 6.24 -8.60 17.61
N VAL A 61 5.20 -9.34 17.18
CA VAL A 61 4.91 -9.54 15.77
C VAL A 61 4.36 -8.26 15.14
N HIS A 62 4.89 -7.93 13.96
CA HIS A 62 4.54 -6.69 13.25
C HIS A 62 3.08 -6.68 12.78
N ASN A 63 2.45 -5.52 12.93
CA ASN A 63 1.19 -5.16 12.28
C ASN A 63 1.46 -4.17 11.14
N ARG A 64 0.44 -3.85 10.34
CA ARG A 64 0.61 -2.93 9.19
C ARG A 64 1.08 -1.53 9.57
N LEU A 65 0.76 -1.04 10.79
CA LEU A 65 1.22 0.27 11.24
C LEU A 65 2.73 0.26 11.54
N THR A 66 3.21 -0.73 12.28
CA THR A 66 4.65 -0.85 12.59
C THR A 66 5.45 -1.09 11.32
N HIS A 67 4.99 -2.00 10.43
CA HIS A 67 5.58 -2.22 9.12
C HIS A 67 5.64 -0.92 8.29
N SER A 68 4.52 -0.17 8.15
CA SER A 68 4.52 1.10 7.41
C SER A 68 5.48 2.14 7.99
N LEU A 69 5.68 2.18 9.31
CA LEU A 69 6.67 3.06 9.94
C LEU A 69 8.10 2.66 9.60
N GLU A 70 8.42 1.38 9.57
CA GLU A 70 9.74 0.86 9.21
C GLU A 70 10.03 1.09 7.73
N VAL A 71 9.08 0.75 6.83
CA VAL A 71 9.16 1.06 5.40
C VAL A 71 9.37 2.57 5.19
N SER A 72 8.67 3.42 5.95
CA SER A 72 8.82 4.87 5.84
C SER A 72 10.21 5.36 6.27
N SER A 73 10.83 4.72 7.24
CA SER A 73 12.20 5.04 7.68
C SER A 73 13.24 4.68 6.61
N VAL A 74 13.09 3.49 6.00
CA VAL A 74 13.94 3.03 4.90
C VAL A 74 13.73 3.90 3.67
N GLY A 75 12.49 4.18 3.29
CA GLY A 75 12.14 5.03 2.15
C GLY A 75 12.67 6.46 2.27
N ARG A 76 12.63 7.05 3.47
CA ARG A 76 13.26 8.35 3.74
C ARG A 76 14.76 8.30 3.46
N SER A 77 15.44 7.27 3.91
CA SER A 77 16.88 7.11 3.70
C SER A 77 17.23 6.96 2.22
N LEU A 78 16.46 6.16 1.47
CA LEU A 78 16.58 6.02 0.02
C LEU A 78 16.36 7.37 -0.68
N GLY A 79 15.27 8.07 -0.37
CA GLY A 79 14.93 9.35 -0.98
C GLY A 79 16.01 10.41 -0.76
N ILE A 80 16.56 10.53 0.46
CA ILE A 80 17.64 11.46 0.77
C ILE A 80 18.91 11.12 -0.03
N ARG A 81 19.36 9.84 -0.02
CA ARG A 81 20.59 9.41 -0.72
C ARG A 81 20.51 9.64 -2.21
N VAL A 82 19.41 9.26 -2.83
CA VAL A 82 19.19 9.47 -4.27
C VAL A 82 19.19 10.96 -4.60
N ALA A 83 18.45 11.78 -3.84
CA ALA A 83 18.37 13.21 -4.12
C ALA A 83 19.68 13.95 -3.91
N GLN A 84 20.56 13.52 -3.01
CA GLN A 84 21.91 14.09 -2.85
C GLN A 84 22.72 14.03 -4.13
N GLU A 85 22.57 12.97 -4.92
CA GLU A 85 23.28 12.78 -6.19
C GLU A 85 22.56 13.47 -7.36
N ILE A 86 21.25 13.29 -7.51
CA ILE A 86 20.50 13.77 -8.67
C ILE A 86 20.12 15.26 -8.60
N GLN A 87 20.25 15.95 -7.47
CA GLN A 87 19.92 17.37 -7.32
C GLN A 87 20.77 18.31 -8.22
N GLN A 88 21.81 17.78 -8.85
CA GLN A 88 22.63 18.52 -9.81
C GLN A 88 22.02 18.58 -11.23
N GLN A 89 20.91 17.87 -11.46
CA GLN A 89 20.24 17.90 -12.76
C GLN A 89 19.75 19.30 -13.11
N PRO A 90 19.86 19.73 -14.38
CA PRO A 90 19.55 21.10 -14.80
C PRO A 90 18.08 21.53 -14.55
N ASP A 91 17.15 20.58 -14.52
CA ASP A 91 15.73 20.81 -14.31
C ASP A 91 15.29 20.62 -12.84
N TRP A 92 16.25 20.42 -11.94
CA TRP A 92 15.96 20.29 -10.50
C TRP A 92 15.50 21.61 -9.90
N PRO A 93 14.37 21.65 -9.16
CA PRO A 93 13.90 22.86 -8.53
C PRO A 93 14.85 23.34 -7.42
N ALA A 94 15.40 24.55 -7.54
CA ALA A 94 16.44 25.07 -6.63
C ALA A 94 16.04 25.12 -5.14
N TRP A 95 14.75 25.12 -4.83
CA TRP A 95 14.25 25.16 -3.45
C TRP A 95 14.08 23.77 -2.81
N ILE A 96 14.08 22.71 -3.61
CA ILE A 96 13.93 21.34 -3.13
C ILE A 96 15.26 20.79 -2.64
N GLN A 97 15.27 20.41 -1.38
CA GLN A 97 16.42 19.80 -0.71
C GLN A 97 16.31 18.27 -0.69
N PRO A 98 17.39 17.50 -0.53
CA PRO A 98 17.32 16.05 -0.40
C PRO A 98 16.35 15.55 0.68
N TYR A 99 16.22 16.27 1.79
CA TYR A 99 15.26 15.95 2.85
C TYR A 99 13.79 16.07 2.43
N ASP A 100 13.49 16.92 1.45
CA ASP A 100 12.14 17.04 0.89
C ASP A 100 11.77 15.78 0.10
N VAL A 101 12.68 15.28 -0.71
CA VAL A 101 12.49 14.00 -1.42
C VAL A 101 12.40 12.84 -0.44
N GLY A 102 13.23 12.84 0.60
CA GLY A 102 13.10 11.91 1.71
C GLY A 102 11.70 11.94 2.32
N ALA A 103 11.12 13.12 2.55
CA ALA A 103 9.77 13.27 3.10
C ALA A 103 8.67 12.80 2.14
N MET A 104 8.83 13.00 0.81
CA MET A 104 7.90 12.48 -0.22
C MET A 104 7.86 10.96 -0.21
N VAL A 105 9.03 10.30 -0.31
CA VAL A 105 9.12 8.84 -0.29
C VAL A 105 8.66 8.28 1.04
N GLN A 106 9.05 8.91 2.15
CA GLN A 106 8.60 8.59 3.51
C GLN A 106 7.07 8.59 3.61
N SER A 107 6.41 9.62 3.07
CA SER A 107 4.96 9.76 3.08
C SER A 107 4.29 8.70 2.19
N ALA A 108 4.84 8.42 1.01
CA ALA A 108 4.36 7.36 0.13
C ALA A 108 4.44 5.99 0.82
N CYS A 109 5.54 5.71 1.51
CA CYS A 109 5.74 4.50 2.30
C CYS A 109 4.73 4.36 3.46
N LEU A 110 4.42 5.46 4.19
CA LEU A 110 3.36 5.41 5.21
C LEU A 110 2.00 5.03 4.62
N ALA A 111 1.73 5.50 3.41
CA ALA A 111 0.43 5.35 2.76
C ALA A 111 0.26 4.02 2.02
N HIS A 112 1.34 3.28 1.71
CA HIS A 112 1.32 2.18 0.75
C HIS A 112 0.28 1.09 1.06
N ASP A 113 0.04 0.83 2.35
CA ASP A 113 -0.89 -0.20 2.85
C ASP A 113 -2.27 0.35 3.29
N ILE A 114 -2.52 1.66 3.15
CA ILE A 114 -3.69 2.34 3.76
C ILE A 114 -5.04 1.86 3.21
N GLY A 115 -5.07 1.33 2.00
CA GLY A 115 -6.28 0.84 1.32
C GLY A 115 -6.53 -0.66 1.49
N ASN A 116 -5.63 -1.40 2.14
CA ASN A 116 -5.82 -2.84 2.34
C ASN A 116 -7.08 -3.13 3.18
N PRO A 117 -7.91 -4.10 2.78
CA PRO A 117 -9.07 -4.53 3.57
C PRO A 117 -8.63 -5.28 4.83
N PRO A 118 -9.55 -5.59 5.77
CA PRO A 118 -9.25 -6.51 6.85
C PRO A 118 -8.68 -7.82 6.30
N PHE A 119 -7.72 -8.41 7.03
CA PHE A 119 -6.97 -9.61 6.66
C PHE A 119 -6.06 -9.45 5.41
N GLY A 120 -5.82 -8.24 4.94
CA GLY A 120 -4.87 -7.90 3.88
C GLY A 120 -5.16 -8.58 2.54
N HIS A 121 -4.13 -9.13 1.89
CA HIS A 121 -4.26 -9.79 0.58
C HIS A 121 -5.22 -10.98 0.59
N PHE A 122 -5.33 -11.65 1.73
CA PHE A 122 -6.32 -12.71 1.86
C PHE A 122 -7.74 -12.13 1.81
N GLY A 123 -7.97 -11.01 2.51
CA GLY A 123 -9.23 -10.28 2.44
C GLY A 123 -9.57 -9.79 1.02
N GLU A 124 -8.56 -9.32 0.25
CA GLU A 124 -8.76 -8.99 -1.16
C GLU A 124 -9.27 -10.19 -1.97
N ASN A 125 -8.65 -11.37 -1.79
CA ASN A 125 -9.07 -12.58 -2.49
C ASN A 125 -10.49 -13.02 -2.09
N ALA A 126 -10.80 -13.01 -0.80
CA ALA A 126 -12.15 -13.36 -0.31
C ALA A 126 -13.22 -12.41 -0.88
N ILE A 127 -12.93 -11.11 -1.00
CA ILE A 127 -13.81 -10.13 -1.63
C ILE A 127 -13.98 -10.44 -3.12
N ARG A 128 -12.90 -10.72 -3.84
CA ARG A 128 -12.94 -11.08 -5.27
C ARG A 128 -13.76 -12.32 -5.53
N ASP A 129 -13.53 -13.38 -4.77
CA ASP A 129 -14.24 -14.67 -4.89
C ASP A 129 -15.74 -14.47 -4.63
N TRP A 130 -16.08 -13.72 -3.58
CA TRP A 130 -17.49 -13.41 -3.30
C TRP A 130 -18.15 -12.61 -4.44
N PHE A 131 -17.48 -11.59 -4.98
CA PHE A 131 -18.04 -10.83 -6.12
C PHE A 131 -18.12 -11.67 -7.40
N ALA A 132 -17.22 -12.63 -7.62
CA ALA A 132 -17.28 -13.54 -8.74
C ALA A 132 -18.52 -14.44 -8.64
N ASP A 133 -18.82 -15.00 -7.48
CA ASP A 133 -20.02 -15.79 -7.22
C ASP A 133 -21.28 -14.94 -7.37
N PHE A 134 -21.30 -13.75 -6.78
CA PHE A 134 -22.42 -12.81 -6.88
C PHE A 134 -22.67 -12.36 -8.33
N HIS A 135 -21.62 -12.12 -9.11
CA HIS A 135 -21.71 -11.81 -10.53
C HIS A 135 -22.28 -12.99 -11.34
N SER A 136 -21.85 -14.23 -11.06
CA SER A 136 -22.36 -15.44 -11.74
C SER A 136 -23.87 -15.61 -11.57
N GLN A 137 -24.42 -15.13 -10.45
CA GLN A 137 -25.86 -15.11 -10.14
C GLN A 137 -26.59 -13.90 -10.70
N GLY A 138 -25.90 -13.04 -11.49
CA GLY A 138 -26.50 -11.85 -12.09
C GLY A 138 -26.54 -10.61 -11.20
N GLY A 139 -25.87 -10.64 -10.04
CA GLY A 139 -25.93 -9.54 -9.05
C GLY A 139 -25.32 -8.22 -9.50
N LEU A 140 -24.43 -8.22 -10.52
CA LEU A 140 -23.78 -7.02 -11.04
C LEU A 140 -24.33 -6.51 -12.38
N GLN A 141 -25.50 -6.99 -12.84
CA GLN A 141 -26.05 -6.65 -14.17
C GLN A 141 -26.35 -5.15 -14.35
N ALA A 142 -26.57 -4.42 -13.28
CA ALA A 142 -26.82 -2.96 -13.32
C ALA A 142 -25.55 -2.12 -13.58
N LEU A 143 -24.36 -2.74 -13.57
CA LEU A 143 -23.06 -2.09 -13.74
C LEU A 143 -22.54 -2.30 -15.16
N THR A 144 -21.73 -1.34 -15.65
CA THR A 144 -20.97 -1.53 -16.90
C THR A 144 -19.85 -2.58 -16.67
N THR A 145 -19.35 -3.17 -17.76
CA THR A 145 -18.27 -4.15 -17.70
C THR A 145 -17.03 -3.62 -16.94
N ASP A 146 -16.64 -2.37 -17.18
CA ASP A 146 -15.49 -1.76 -16.50
C ASP A 146 -15.74 -1.56 -15.00
N GLN A 147 -16.96 -1.20 -14.59
CA GLN A 147 -17.37 -1.11 -13.20
C GLN A 147 -17.43 -2.48 -12.51
N GLN A 148 -17.83 -3.52 -13.23
CA GLN A 148 -17.78 -4.90 -12.73
C GLN A 148 -16.35 -5.34 -12.46
N LEU A 149 -15.40 -4.99 -13.34
CA LEU A 149 -13.98 -5.33 -13.17
C LEU A 149 -13.39 -4.75 -11.90
N ASP A 150 -13.77 -3.52 -11.49
CA ASP A 150 -13.29 -2.93 -10.23
C ASP A 150 -13.64 -3.79 -9.01
N LEU A 151 -14.80 -4.44 -9.01
CA LEU A 151 -15.26 -5.29 -7.91
C LEU A 151 -14.70 -6.72 -8.02
N LEU A 152 -14.71 -7.28 -9.23
CA LEU A 152 -14.20 -8.63 -9.51
C LEU A 152 -12.68 -8.75 -9.30
N SER A 153 -11.96 -7.64 -9.39
CA SER A 153 -10.52 -7.58 -9.17
C SER A 153 -10.15 -6.64 -8.03
N PHE A 154 -11.00 -6.49 -7.02
CA PHE A 154 -10.80 -5.55 -5.90
C PHE A 154 -9.33 -5.45 -5.47
N GLU A 155 -8.82 -4.22 -5.31
CA GLU A 155 -7.39 -3.96 -5.15
C GLU A 155 -7.13 -2.89 -4.10
N GLY A 156 -6.31 -3.22 -3.10
CA GLY A 156 -5.96 -2.31 -2.00
C GLY A 156 -5.26 -1.03 -2.45
N ASN A 157 -4.45 -1.07 -3.51
CA ASN A 157 -3.79 0.15 -4.02
C ASN A 157 -4.80 1.15 -4.59
N ALA A 158 -5.81 0.68 -5.32
CA ALA A 158 -6.88 1.54 -5.83
C ALA A 158 -7.73 2.10 -4.67
N GLN A 159 -8.06 1.27 -3.69
CA GLN A 159 -8.76 1.71 -2.48
C GLN A 159 -7.90 2.70 -1.67
N GLY A 160 -6.58 2.56 -1.70
CA GLY A 160 -5.62 3.49 -1.08
C GLY A 160 -5.70 4.88 -1.71
N LEU A 161 -5.64 4.98 -3.03
CA LEU A 161 -5.80 6.26 -3.73
C LEU A 161 -7.12 6.93 -3.35
N ARG A 162 -8.22 6.18 -3.35
CA ARG A 162 -9.54 6.65 -2.97
C ARG A 162 -9.58 7.14 -1.51
N THR A 163 -8.96 6.40 -0.59
CA THR A 163 -8.85 6.78 0.82
C THR A 163 -8.12 8.10 0.99
N LEU A 164 -6.98 8.29 0.30
CA LEU A 164 -6.15 9.49 0.39
C LEU A 164 -6.82 10.72 -0.22
N THR A 165 -7.58 10.55 -1.31
CA THR A 165 -8.07 11.66 -2.12
C THR A 165 -9.56 11.98 -1.91
N GLN A 166 -10.32 11.09 -1.28
CA GLN A 166 -11.76 11.26 -1.11
C GLN A 166 -12.29 10.98 0.30
N LEU A 167 -11.80 9.93 1.00
CA LEU A 167 -12.46 9.45 2.21
C LEU A 167 -11.95 10.15 3.48
N GLU A 168 -10.65 10.24 3.67
CA GLU A 168 -10.09 10.95 4.81
C GLU A 168 -10.27 12.47 4.60
N TYR A 169 -10.81 13.13 5.62
CA TYR A 169 -11.19 14.57 5.53
C TYR A 169 -12.14 14.87 4.37
N HIS A 170 -13.13 14.00 4.15
CA HIS A 170 -14.09 14.03 3.04
C HIS A 170 -14.85 15.36 2.87
N GLN A 171 -14.93 16.21 3.90
CA GLN A 171 -15.50 17.56 3.81
C GLN A 171 -14.68 18.50 2.91
N PHE A 172 -13.49 18.10 2.49
CA PHE A 172 -12.64 18.87 1.60
C PHE A 172 -12.48 18.18 0.26
N GLN A 173 -12.60 18.92 -0.83
CA GLN A 173 -12.21 18.43 -2.14
C GLN A 173 -10.74 18.02 -2.13
N GLY A 174 -10.42 16.80 -2.60
CA GLY A 174 -9.07 16.24 -2.58
C GLY A 174 -8.72 15.49 -1.29
N GLY A 175 -9.68 15.23 -0.40
CA GLY A 175 -9.51 14.43 0.80
C GLY A 175 -8.40 14.97 1.71
N MET A 176 -7.35 14.20 1.93
CA MET A 176 -6.17 14.63 2.71
C MET A 176 -5.41 15.81 2.09
N ARG A 177 -5.67 16.15 0.83
CA ARG A 177 -4.97 17.22 0.11
C ARG A 177 -3.46 17.06 0.17
N LEU A 178 -2.97 15.87 -0.16
CA LEU A 178 -1.54 15.62 -0.31
C LEU A 178 -1.00 16.34 -1.55
N THR A 179 0.30 16.55 -1.60
CA THR A 179 0.97 17.11 -2.78
C THR A 179 0.91 16.12 -3.94
N TYR A 180 0.94 16.64 -5.18
CA TYR A 180 0.98 15.78 -6.36
C TYR A 180 2.22 14.89 -6.36
N ALA A 181 3.39 15.41 -5.95
CA ALA A 181 4.61 14.61 -5.84
C ALA A 181 4.45 13.42 -4.88
N THR A 182 3.86 13.62 -3.71
CA THR A 182 3.59 12.53 -2.74
C THR A 182 2.60 11.51 -3.32
N LEU A 183 1.51 11.97 -3.96
CA LEU A 183 0.54 11.07 -4.60
C LEU A 183 1.16 10.30 -5.77
N GLY A 184 2.01 10.95 -6.59
CA GLY A 184 2.75 10.27 -7.64
C GLY A 184 3.68 9.21 -7.10
N SER A 185 4.40 9.50 -6.01
CA SER A 185 5.31 8.57 -5.34
C SER A 185 4.59 7.38 -4.67
N PHE A 186 3.32 7.54 -4.33
CA PHE A 186 2.44 6.47 -3.82
C PHE A 186 1.88 5.60 -4.94
N LEU A 187 1.59 6.16 -6.12
CA LEU A 187 0.81 5.54 -7.19
C LEU A 187 1.62 4.44 -7.92
N LYS A 188 1.64 3.23 -7.34
CA LYS A 188 2.40 2.07 -7.82
C LYS A 188 1.91 1.55 -9.17
N TYR A 189 0.61 1.66 -9.43
CA TYR A 189 -0.06 1.13 -10.63
C TYR A 189 -0.91 2.22 -11.30
N PRO A 190 -0.32 3.09 -12.12
CA PRO A 190 -1.01 4.24 -12.71
C PRO A 190 -1.92 3.84 -13.89
N TRP A 191 -2.84 2.88 -13.66
CA TRP A 191 -3.83 2.38 -14.62
C TRP A 191 -5.08 1.85 -13.91
N LEU A 192 -6.15 1.67 -14.68
CA LEU A 192 -7.45 1.16 -14.24
C LEU A 192 -7.54 -0.38 -14.33
N ALA A 193 -8.57 -0.97 -13.72
CA ALA A 193 -8.82 -2.42 -13.70
C ALA A 193 -9.01 -3.02 -15.12
N ASN A 194 -9.53 -2.27 -16.08
CA ASN A 194 -9.71 -2.72 -17.47
C ASN A 194 -8.43 -2.67 -18.33
N ASN A 195 -7.29 -2.23 -17.76
CA ASN A 195 -6.01 -2.25 -18.47
C ASN A 195 -5.48 -3.70 -18.58
N PRO A 196 -4.89 -4.11 -19.74
CA PRO A 196 -4.28 -5.43 -19.88
C PRO A 196 -3.26 -5.79 -18.80
N LEU A 197 -2.49 -4.80 -18.30
CA LEU A 197 -1.54 -5.00 -17.20
C LEU A 197 -2.25 -5.34 -15.88
N ALA A 198 -3.44 -4.81 -15.64
CA ALA A 198 -4.22 -5.16 -14.46
C ALA A 198 -4.56 -6.65 -14.46
N LYS A 199 -4.95 -7.19 -15.62
CA LYS A 199 -5.25 -8.62 -15.77
C LYS A 199 -4.00 -9.50 -15.57
N SER A 200 -2.85 -9.13 -16.14
CA SER A 200 -1.62 -9.93 -16.06
C SER A 200 -0.94 -9.87 -14.70
N LYS A 201 -0.98 -8.71 -14.04
CA LYS A 201 -0.34 -8.47 -12.72
C LYS A 201 -1.29 -8.68 -11.55
N GLY A 202 -2.62 -8.72 -11.78
CA GLY A 202 -3.65 -8.73 -10.74
C GLY A 202 -3.71 -7.41 -9.94
N LYS A 203 -3.17 -6.29 -10.47
CA LYS A 203 -2.95 -5.04 -9.76
C LYS A 203 -3.31 -3.81 -10.60
N TYR A 204 -3.96 -2.80 -10.00
CA TYR A 204 -4.26 -1.50 -10.58
C TYR A 204 -4.38 -0.42 -9.49
N GLY A 205 -4.36 0.86 -9.85
CA GLY A 205 -4.21 1.94 -8.87
C GLY A 205 -5.37 2.92 -8.77
N ALA A 206 -6.44 2.77 -9.55
CA ALA A 206 -7.63 3.61 -9.43
C ALA A 206 -8.89 2.88 -9.89
N LEU A 207 -10.02 3.14 -9.23
CA LEU A 207 -11.35 2.69 -9.66
C LEU A 207 -11.86 3.53 -10.82
N GLN A 208 -12.90 3.06 -11.53
CA GLN A 208 -13.58 3.84 -12.55
C GLN A 208 -14.17 5.15 -12.02
N SER A 209 -14.57 5.19 -10.74
CA SER A 209 -15.02 6.42 -10.06
C SER A 209 -13.89 7.44 -9.88
N ASP A 210 -12.64 7.00 -9.84
CA ASP A 210 -11.48 7.81 -9.47
C ASP A 210 -10.55 8.09 -10.68
N LYS A 211 -10.95 7.68 -11.88
CA LYS A 211 -10.15 7.80 -13.11
C LYS A 211 -9.71 9.23 -13.43
N GLU A 212 -10.59 10.22 -13.17
CA GLU A 212 -10.26 11.63 -13.41
C GLU A 212 -9.23 12.15 -12.39
N ILE A 213 -9.24 11.64 -11.15
CA ILE A 213 -8.22 11.93 -10.15
C ILE A 213 -6.87 11.34 -10.58
N LEU A 214 -6.87 10.10 -11.07
CA LEU A 214 -5.69 9.45 -11.62
C LEU A 214 -5.11 10.28 -12.78
N ALA A 215 -5.95 10.69 -13.74
CA ALA A 215 -5.55 11.52 -14.87
C ALA A 215 -4.98 12.87 -14.40
N GLN A 216 -5.65 13.55 -13.47
CA GLN A 216 -5.21 14.81 -12.91
C GLN A 216 -3.83 14.72 -12.26
N ILE A 217 -3.56 13.64 -11.51
CA ILE A 217 -2.25 13.41 -10.88
C ILE A 217 -1.19 13.19 -11.95
N ALA A 218 -1.45 12.29 -12.91
CA ALA A 218 -0.49 11.91 -13.94
C ALA A 218 -0.14 13.07 -14.88
N GLU A 219 -1.14 13.81 -15.34
CA GLU A 219 -0.96 14.97 -16.24
C GLU A 219 -0.21 16.10 -15.53
N ARG A 220 -0.55 16.37 -14.28
CA ARG A 220 0.10 17.41 -13.49
C ARG A 220 1.59 17.13 -13.30
N LEU A 221 1.93 15.89 -12.99
CA LEU A 221 3.31 15.43 -12.82
C LEU A 221 4.06 15.24 -14.14
N GLY A 222 3.37 15.29 -15.27
CA GLY A 222 3.96 15.05 -16.59
C GLY A 222 4.38 13.59 -16.79
N LEU A 223 3.66 12.65 -16.21
CA LEU A 223 3.89 11.23 -16.45
C LEU A 223 3.60 10.89 -17.91
N ILE A 224 4.44 10.05 -18.51
CA ILE A 224 4.29 9.67 -19.92
C ILE A 224 3.06 8.78 -20.05
N GLN A 225 2.11 9.20 -20.90
CA GLN A 225 0.90 8.43 -21.19
C GLN A 225 1.23 7.28 -22.14
N LEU A 226 0.87 6.06 -21.75
CA LEU A 226 1.08 4.82 -22.50
C LEU A 226 -0.22 4.31 -23.16
N GLY A 227 -1.38 4.81 -22.72
CA GLY A 227 -2.68 4.40 -23.21
C GLY A 227 -3.82 5.16 -22.56
N ASN A 228 -5.05 4.74 -22.82
CA ASN A 228 -6.21 5.35 -22.18
C ASN A 228 -6.22 5.07 -20.67
N TYR A 229 -6.19 6.12 -19.84
CA TYR A 229 -6.03 6.04 -18.38
C TYR A 229 -4.88 5.09 -17.96
N HIS A 230 -3.75 5.20 -18.67
CA HIS A 230 -2.56 4.41 -18.41
C HIS A 230 -1.31 5.29 -18.62
N TRP A 231 -0.48 5.41 -17.59
CA TRP A 231 0.76 6.19 -17.57
C TRP A 231 1.93 5.39 -17.06
N CYS A 232 3.14 5.89 -17.30
CA CYS A 232 4.35 5.40 -16.64
C CYS A 232 4.28 5.67 -15.14
N ARG A 233 5.00 4.87 -14.37
CA ARG A 233 5.18 5.10 -12.94
C ARG A 233 6.03 6.36 -12.69
N HIS A 234 5.73 7.07 -11.62
CA HIS A 234 6.59 8.11 -11.11
C HIS A 234 7.94 7.50 -10.65
N PRO A 235 9.12 8.10 -10.96
CA PRO A 235 10.40 7.51 -10.56
C PRO A 235 10.51 7.18 -9.06
N LEU A 236 10.03 8.05 -8.17
CA LEU A 236 10.10 7.82 -6.72
C LEU A 236 9.25 6.62 -6.21
N VAL A 237 8.31 6.10 -7.00
CA VAL A 237 7.58 4.85 -6.67
C VAL A 237 8.55 3.68 -6.52
N TYR A 238 9.59 3.62 -7.33
CA TYR A 238 10.58 2.55 -7.27
C TYR A 238 11.35 2.55 -5.95
N LEU A 239 11.54 3.73 -5.33
CA LEU A 239 12.15 3.83 -4.00
C LEU A 239 11.18 3.36 -2.90
N MET A 240 9.89 3.67 -3.05
CA MET A 240 8.86 3.18 -2.12
C MET A 240 8.74 1.65 -2.20
N GLU A 241 8.70 1.06 -3.42
CA GLU A 241 8.71 -0.39 -3.62
C GLU A 241 9.97 -1.04 -3.04
N ALA A 242 11.16 -0.47 -3.29
CA ALA A 242 12.40 -1.01 -2.76
C ALA A 242 12.43 -0.97 -1.22
N ALA A 243 11.90 0.09 -0.59
CA ALA A 243 11.78 0.19 0.85
C ALA A 243 10.86 -0.90 1.44
N ASP A 244 9.71 -1.13 0.79
CA ASP A 244 8.77 -2.19 1.16
C ASP A 244 9.41 -3.57 1.02
N ASP A 245 10.05 -3.85 -0.11
CA ASP A 245 10.74 -5.11 -0.38
C ASP A 245 11.88 -5.39 0.60
N ILE A 246 12.68 -4.39 0.98
CA ILE A 246 13.74 -4.50 1.98
C ILE A 246 13.16 -4.87 3.35
N CYS A 247 12.14 -4.13 3.80
CA CYS A 247 11.50 -4.39 5.08
C CYS A 247 10.82 -5.76 5.09
N TYR A 248 10.02 -6.07 4.07
CA TYR A 248 9.36 -7.36 3.92
C TYR A 248 10.35 -8.54 3.98
N ALA A 249 11.47 -8.44 3.27
CA ALA A 249 12.46 -9.51 3.23
C ALA A 249 13.14 -9.76 4.58
N ILE A 250 13.39 -8.73 5.38
CA ILE A 250 14.17 -8.85 6.62
C ILE A 250 13.27 -9.02 7.85
N ILE A 251 12.21 -8.23 7.94
CA ILE A 251 11.33 -8.18 9.11
C ILE A 251 10.44 -9.43 9.18
N ASP A 252 9.93 -9.91 8.05
CA ASP A 252 9.15 -11.15 8.03
C ASP A 252 9.97 -12.37 8.48
N LEU A 253 11.30 -12.37 8.20
CA LEU A 253 12.18 -13.43 8.71
C LEU A 253 12.37 -13.32 10.23
N GLU A 254 12.51 -12.10 10.77
CA GLU A 254 12.57 -11.90 12.23
C GLU A 254 11.28 -12.37 12.92
N ASP A 255 10.12 -11.99 12.38
CA ASP A 255 8.82 -12.46 12.87
C ASP A 255 8.72 -13.99 12.81
N GLY A 256 9.23 -14.59 11.73
CA GLY A 256 9.29 -16.04 11.57
C GLY A 256 10.13 -16.74 12.65
N VAL A 257 11.25 -16.14 13.05
CA VAL A 257 12.10 -16.64 14.15
C VAL A 257 11.41 -16.42 15.50
N GLU A 258 10.84 -15.25 15.76
CA GLU A 258 10.13 -14.92 16.99
C GLU A 258 8.94 -15.86 17.25
N LEU A 259 8.26 -16.30 16.19
CA LEU A 259 7.16 -17.25 16.25
C LEU A 259 7.61 -18.72 16.27
N GLY A 260 8.91 -19.01 16.20
CA GLY A 260 9.46 -20.36 16.15
C GLY A 260 9.13 -21.11 14.85
N ILE A 261 8.83 -20.41 13.77
CA ILE A 261 8.57 -20.95 12.43
C ILE A 261 9.88 -21.16 11.68
N LEU A 262 10.85 -20.26 11.90
CA LEU A 262 12.19 -20.31 11.32
C LEU A 262 13.25 -20.52 12.41
N ASP A 263 14.30 -21.24 12.05
CA ASP A 263 15.49 -21.32 12.88
C ASP A 263 16.37 -20.08 12.66
N GLU A 264 16.86 -19.48 13.75
CA GLU A 264 17.75 -18.31 13.69
C GLU A 264 19.00 -18.58 12.83
N ALA A 265 19.54 -19.80 12.90
CA ALA A 265 20.71 -20.20 12.11
C ALA A 265 20.45 -20.09 10.59
N ASP A 266 19.28 -20.52 10.12
CA ASP A 266 18.92 -20.44 8.70
C ASP A 266 18.88 -18.99 8.21
N VAL A 267 18.36 -18.07 9.03
CA VAL A 267 18.29 -16.63 8.72
C VAL A 267 19.71 -16.01 8.74
N LEU A 268 20.55 -16.38 9.69
CA LEU A 268 21.94 -15.92 9.76
C LEU A 268 22.74 -16.38 8.53
N ASP A 269 22.58 -17.62 8.12
CA ASP A 269 23.27 -18.18 6.93
C ASP A 269 22.83 -17.45 5.66
N LEU A 270 21.55 -17.12 5.55
CA LEU A 270 21.03 -16.33 4.43
C LEU A 270 21.64 -14.93 4.38
N LEU A 271 21.84 -14.27 5.52
CA LEU A 271 22.39 -12.91 5.60
C LEU A 271 23.93 -12.87 5.59
N ALA A 272 24.60 -14.01 5.76
CA ALA A 272 26.07 -14.11 5.83
C ALA A 272 26.84 -13.41 4.69
N PRO A 273 26.38 -13.44 3.41
CA PRO A 273 27.09 -12.75 2.32
C PRO A 273 27.20 -11.22 2.52
N ILE A 274 26.22 -10.58 3.13
CA ILE A 274 26.29 -9.14 3.46
C ILE A 274 27.25 -8.92 4.62
N ILE A 275 27.17 -9.76 5.65
CA ILE A 275 28.04 -9.66 6.84
C ILE A 275 29.51 -9.68 6.42
N GLY A 276 29.88 -10.57 5.49
CA GLY A 276 31.23 -10.64 4.96
C GLY A 276 31.68 -9.39 4.19
N LYS A 277 30.76 -8.64 3.57
CA LYS A 277 31.05 -7.41 2.83
C LYS A 277 31.15 -6.15 3.71
N VAL A 278 30.25 -6.03 4.70
CA VAL A 278 30.18 -4.85 5.56
C VAL A 278 31.26 -4.86 6.63
N GLY A 279 31.88 -6.03 6.89
CA GLY A 279 32.86 -6.21 7.95
C GLY A 279 32.22 -6.16 9.34
N ASP A 280 33.01 -6.51 10.35
CA ASP A 280 32.66 -6.30 11.75
C ASP A 280 33.51 -5.15 12.32
N PRO A 281 33.07 -3.89 12.21
CA PRO A 281 33.87 -2.74 12.63
C PRO A 281 34.11 -2.71 14.15
N ASP A 282 33.31 -3.42 14.94
CA ASP A 282 33.39 -3.41 16.40
C ASP A 282 34.12 -4.65 16.96
N GLY A 283 34.60 -5.57 16.10
CA GLY A 283 35.36 -6.78 16.51
C GLY A 283 34.57 -7.72 17.43
N THR A 284 33.26 -7.56 17.52
CA THR A 284 32.40 -8.44 18.30
C THR A 284 32.21 -9.73 17.51
N SER A 285 33.01 -10.75 17.87
CA SER A 285 32.87 -12.09 17.31
C SER A 285 31.41 -12.54 17.38
N LEU A 286 30.78 -12.68 16.22
CA LEU A 286 29.43 -13.20 16.07
C LEU A 286 29.28 -14.65 16.59
N THR A 287 30.36 -15.21 17.17
CA THR A 287 30.47 -16.60 17.64
C THR A 287 30.21 -16.79 19.14
N ASP A 288 30.10 -15.72 19.94
CA ASP A 288 29.84 -15.85 21.36
C ASP A 288 28.36 -16.00 21.68
N GLY A 289 27.95 -17.16 22.18
CA GLY A 289 26.59 -17.62 22.46
C GLY A 289 25.74 -16.80 23.46
N TYR A 290 26.17 -15.60 23.81
CA TYR A 290 25.48 -14.73 24.79
C TYR A 290 24.45 -13.76 24.19
N PHE A 291 24.26 -13.75 22.86
CA PHE A 291 23.51 -12.68 22.14
C PHE A 291 22.43 -13.17 21.15
N SER A 292 21.78 -14.33 21.36
CA SER A 292 20.92 -14.91 20.33
C SER A 292 19.83 -13.96 19.78
N THR A 293 19.00 -13.38 20.62
CA THR A 293 17.93 -12.43 20.19
C THR A 293 18.43 -11.03 19.82
N ARG A 294 19.56 -10.58 20.36
CA ARG A 294 20.18 -9.29 19.99
C ARG A 294 20.98 -9.37 18.69
N ARG A 295 21.36 -10.54 18.26
CA ARG A 295 22.22 -10.76 17.10
C ARG A 295 21.51 -10.43 15.78
N LEU A 296 20.29 -10.93 15.60
CA LEU A 296 19.47 -10.59 14.44
C LEU A 296 19.19 -9.08 14.37
N ALA A 297 18.85 -8.43 15.49
CA ALA A 297 18.59 -7.01 15.53
C ALA A 297 19.80 -6.14 15.13
N LEU A 298 21.03 -6.54 15.55
CA LEU A 298 22.27 -5.86 15.14
C LEU A 298 22.55 -6.07 13.64
N LEU A 299 22.34 -7.29 13.14
CA LEU A 299 22.54 -7.61 11.74
C LEU A 299 21.52 -6.93 10.85
N ARG A 300 20.26 -6.85 11.27
CA ARG A 300 19.19 -6.11 10.56
C ARG A 300 19.64 -4.72 10.15
N GLY A 301 20.19 -3.94 11.10
CA GLY A 301 20.64 -2.57 10.80
C GLY A 301 21.71 -2.53 9.70
N LYS A 302 22.70 -3.42 9.76
CA LYS A 302 23.79 -3.51 8.77
C LYS A 302 23.27 -3.97 7.39
N VAL A 303 22.37 -4.96 7.38
CA VAL A 303 21.77 -5.49 6.17
C VAL A 303 20.89 -4.44 5.49
N ILE A 304 20.03 -3.75 6.26
CA ILE A 304 19.19 -2.66 5.74
C ILE A 304 20.06 -1.55 5.17
N ASP A 305 21.13 -1.11 5.85
CA ASP A 305 22.02 -0.07 5.32
C ASP A 305 22.70 -0.51 4.00
N TYR A 306 23.14 -1.74 3.91
CA TYR A 306 23.70 -2.29 2.66
C TYR A 306 22.67 -2.27 1.53
N LEU A 307 21.46 -2.77 1.76
CA LEU A 307 20.39 -2.83 0.76
C LEU A 307 19.92 -1.43 0.33
N VAL A 308 19.83 -0.49 1.28
CA VAL A 308 19.53 0.93 0.98
C VAL A 308 20.58 1.53 0.05
N ASN A 309 21.87 1.28 0.31
CA ASN A 309 22.94 1.76 -0.55
C ASN A 309 22.89 1.13 -1.94
N ALA A 310 22.66 -0.19 -2.02
CA ALA A 310 22.59 -0.92 -3.30
C ALA A 310 21.40 -0.43 -4.15
N CYS A 311 20.22 -0.23 -3.55
CA CYS A 311 19.05 0.26 -4.26
C CYS A 311 19.18 1.75 -4.65
N ALA A 312 19.78 2.59 -3.81
CA ALA A 312 20.02 3.99 -4.15
C ALA A 312 20.98 4.10 -5.35
N GLN A 313 22.05 3.30 -5.37
CA GLN A 313 22.99 3.24 -6.49
C GLN A 313 22.30 2.77 -7.79
N ALA A 314 21.49 1.71 -7.70
CA ALA A 314 20.71 1.22 -8.84
C ALA A 314 19.77 2.31 -9.40
N PHE A 315 19.10 3.08 -8.54
CA PHE A 315 18.24 4.19 -8.97
C PHE A 315 19.04 5.25 -9.75
N ILE A 316 20.19 5.66 -9.23
CA ILE A 316 21.05 6.68 -9.84
C ILE A 316 21.53 6.20 -11.22
N GLU A 317 21.97 4.95 -11.33
CA GLU A 317 22.40 4.37 -12.60
C GLU A 317 21.27 4.23 -13.61
N GLN A 318 20.04 4.01 -13.15
CA GLN A 318 18.86 3.85 -13.99
C GLN A 318 18.03 5.15 -14.17
N GLU A 319 18.48 6.29 -13.65
CA GLU A 319 17.72 7.56 -13.67
C GLU A 319 17.17 7.89 -15.07
N GLN A 320 17.99 7.76 -16.10
CA GLN A 320 17.58 8.08 -17.47
C GLN A 320 16.51 7.11 -18.00
N ALA A 321 16.57 5.83 -17.67
CA ALA A 321 15.55 4.85 -18.02
C ALA A 321 14.24 5.12 -17.25
N LEU A 322 14.35 5.46 -15.96
CA LEU A 322 13.22 5.87 -15.13
C LEU A 322 12.50 7.09 -15.71
N LEU A 323 13.24 8.14 -16.08
CA LEU A 323 12.66 9.37 -16.65
C LEU A 323 12.05 9.14 -18.04
N ARG A 324 12.52 8.15 -18.81
CA ARG A 324 11.89 7.74 -20.07
C ARG A 324 10.73 6.77 -19.90
N GLY A 325 10.46 6.31 -18.66
CA GLY A 325 9.43 5.32 -18.37
C GLY A 325 9.72 3.94 -18.96
N GLU A 326 10.98 3.62 -19.17
CA GLU A 326 11.46 2.39 -19.83
C GLU A 326 11.91 1.32 -18.82
N LEU A 327 12.03 1.64 -17.52
CA LEU A 327 12.47 0.67 -16.52
C LEU A 327 11.41 -0.42 -16.31
N GLU A 328 11.78 -1.67 -16.62
CA GLU A 328 10.92 -2.84 -16.41
C GLU A 328 11.16 -3.44 -15.01
N GLY A 329 10.10 -4.00 -14.42
CA GLY A 329 10.19 -4.69 -13.12
C GLY A 329 10.34 -3.74 -11.93
N ASP A 330 11.08 -4.20 -10.92
CA ASP A 330 11.42 -3.47 -9.69
C ASP A 330 12.88 -3.00 -9.69
N LEU A 331 13.21 -2.11 -8.76
CA LEU A 331 14.56 -1.54 -8.67
C LEU A 331 15.60 -2.54 -8.19
N ILE A 332 15.18 -3.55 -7.42
CA ILE A 332 16.08 -4.56 -6.87
C ILE A 332 16.72 -5.40 -7.99
N ALA A 333 16.01 -5.62 -9.10
CA ALA A 333 16.54 -6.31 -10.25
C ALA A 333 17.77 -5.62 -10.88
N TYR A 334 17.98 -4.35 -10.58
CA TYR A 334 19.12 -3.54 -11.06
C TYR A 334 20.17 -3.28 -9.97
N ALA A 335 19.93 -3.71 -8.73
CA ALA A 335 20.91 -3.62 -7.65
C ALA A 335 22.07 -4.62 -7.85
N ASP A 336 23.08 -4.55 -6.98
CA ASP A 336 24.19 -5.51 -7.07
C ASP A 336 23.73 -6.97 -6.83
N PRO A 337 24.45 -7.96 -7.36
CA PRO A 337 24.04 -9.37 -7.29
C PRO A 337 23.81 -9.90 -5.87
N THR A 338 24.51 -9.38 -4.87
CA THR A 338 24.34 -9.81 -3.47
C THR A 338 22.99 -9.33 -2.92
N ALA A 339 22.62 -8.07 -3.18
CA ALA A 339 21.32 -7.52 -2.81
C ALA A 339 20.18 -8.30 -3.48
N GLN A 340 20.31 -8.58 -4.79
CA GLN A 340 19.32 -9.38 -5.54
C GLN A 340 19.13 -10.78 -4.94
N HIS A 341 20.23 -11.49 -4.65
CA HIS A 341 20.19 -12.84 -4.08
C HIS A 341 19.51 -12.84 -2.71
N ILE A 342 19.94 -11.98 -1.81
CA ILE A 342 19.42 -11.97 -0.43
C ILE A 342 17.94 -11.65 -0.39
N ILE A 343 17.48 -10.65 -1.14
CA ILE A 343 16.04 -10.33 -1.19
C ILE A 343 15.26 -11.48 -1.86
N GLY A 344 15.81 -12.09 -2.92
CA GLY A 344 15.21 -13.24 -3.59
C GLY A 344 15.05 -14.44 -2.66
N ASP A 345 16.12 -14.82 -1.97
CA ASP A 345 16.16 -15.97 -1.07
C ASP A 345 15.30 -15.73 0.18
N ALA A 346 15.30 -14.51 0.73
CA ALA A 346 14.43 -14.12 1.84
C ALA A 346 12.94 -14.25 1.47
N LYS A 347 12.54 -13.71 0.31
CA LYS A 347 11.18 -13.86 -0.22
C LYS A 347 10.80 -15.33 -0.46
N GLN A 348 11.75 -16.13 -0.93
CA GLN A 348 11.53 -17.58 -1.15
C GLN A 348 11.36 -18.32 0.18
N MET A 349 12.21 -18.05 1.18
CA MET A 349 12.12 -18.65 2.52
C MET A 349 10.79 -18.30 3.19
N ALA A 350 10.37 -17.02 3.13
CA ALA A 350 9.09 -16.57 3.66
C ALA A 350 7.91 -17.30 3.00
N ARG A 351 7.91 -17.42 1.66
CA ARG A 351 6.86 -18.12 0.90
C ARG A 351 6.75 -19.59 1.29
N GLN A 352 7.89 -20.28 1.43
CA GLN A 352 7.93 -21.72 1.66
C GLN A 352 7.61 -22.10 3.11
N ARG A 353 8.01 -21.29 4.09
CA ARG A 353 7.96 -21.67 5.50
C ARG A 353 6.95 -20.84 6.31
N ILE A 354 6.85 -19.54 6.06
CA ILE A 354 5.95 -18.65 6.83
C ILE A 354 4.53 -18.71 6.25
N PHE A 355 4.39 -18.49 4.94
CA PHE A 355 3.07 -18.36 4.31
C PHE A 355 2.35 -19.68 4.04
N SER A 356 3.01 -20.82 4.18
CA SER A 356 2.42 -22.15 4.02
C SER A 356 2.03 -22.84 5.36
N SER A 357 2.05 -22.09 6.47
CA SER A 357 1.78 -22.68 7.78
C SER A 357 0.29 -23.10 7.95
N PRO A 358 -0.01 -24.26 8.56
CA PRO A 358 -1.39 -24.70 8.79
C PRO A 358 -2.22 -23.75 9.67
N GLN A 359 -1.56 -23.01 10.56
CA GLN A 359 -2.21 -22.01 11.40
C GLN A 359 -2.73 -20.85 10.56
N ARG A 360 -1.93 -20.38 9.59
CA ARG A 360 -2.32 -19.35 8.65
C ARG A 360 -3.52 -19.79 7.80
N HIS A 361 -3.50 -20.99 7.22
CA HIS A 361 -4.62 -21.51 6.44
C HIS A 361 -5.93 -21.54 7.22
N ARG A 362 -5.90 -21.93 8.51
CA ARG A 362 -7.10 -21.88 9.37
C ARG A 362 -7.62 -20.46 9.57
N SER A 363 -6.73 -19.51 9.82
CA SER A 363 -7.10 -18.11 9.98
C SER A 363 -7.68 -17.51 8.68
N GLU A 364 -7.11 -17.87 7.55
CA GLU A 364 -7.56 -17.47 6.22
C GLU A 364 -8.98 -17.96 5.92
N LEU A 365 -9.25 -19.25 6.13
CA LEU A 365 -10.60 -19.81 5.95
C LEU A 365 -11.64 -19.15 6.87
N GLY A 366 -11.27 -18.89 8.12
CA GLY A 366 -12.14 -18.18 9.05
C GLY A 366 -12.44 -16.73 8.59
N ALA A 367 -11.43 -16.02 8.08
CA ALA A 367 -11.58 -14.67 7.56
C ALA A 367 -12.48 -14.62 6.30
N SER A 368 -12.40 -15.62 5.40
CA SER A 368 -13.30 -15.74 4.24
C SER A 368 -14.76 -15.82 4.68
N ALA A 369 -15.07 -16.73 5.56
CA ALA A 369 -16.45 -16.91 6.05
C ALA A 369 -17.02 -15.63 6.73
N MET A 370 -16.16 -14.88 7.44
CA MET A 370 -16.55 -13.60 8.06
C MET A 370 -16.82 -12.51 7.03
N LEU A 371 -15.96 -12.37 6.02
CA LEU A 371 -16.14 -11.40 4.94
C LEU A 371 -17.35 -11.73 4.07
N GLU A 372 -17.57 -13.00 3.73
CA GLU A 372 -18.75 -13.46 3.03
C GLU A 372 -20.03 -13.03 3.78
N LYS A 373 -20.08 -13.26 5.10
CA LYS A 373 -21.22 -12.85 5.92
C LYS A 373 -21.47 -11.34 5.92
N ILE A 374 -20.40 -10.54 5.94
CA ILE A 374 -20.49 -9.08 5.88
C ILE A 374 -21.00 -8.67 4.48
N LEU A 375 -20.40 -9.19 3.42
CA LEU A 375 -20.77 -8.88 2.03
C LEU A 375 -22.22 -9.27 1.72
N ASP A 376 -22.69 -10.43 2.16
CA ASP A 376 -24.08 -10.91 2.02
C ASP A 376 -25.13 -9.95 2.61
N GLY A 377 -24.73 -9.19 3.61
CA GLY A 377 -25.62 -8.21 4.22
C GLY A 377 -25.56 -6.84 3.56
N PHE A 378 -24.36 -6.31 3.41
CA PHE A 378 -24.16 -4.91 3.01
C PHE A 378 -24.30 -4.69 1.49
N VAL A 379 -23.83 -5.59 0.63
CA VAL A 379 -23.89 -5.42 -0.82
C VAL A 379 -25.34 -5.41 -1.35
N PRO A 380 -26.22 -6.37 -1.00
CA PRO A 380 -27.61 -6.29 -1.41
C PRO A 380 -28.35 -5.05 -0.87
N ALA A 381 -28.06 -4.65 0.38
CA ALA A 381 -28.64 -3.46 0.96
C ALA A 381 -28.25 -2.17 0.21
N ALA A 382 -26.99 -2.06 -0.22
CA ALA A 382 -26.51 -0.93 -1.02
C ALA A 382 -27.15 -0.89 -2.42
N LEU A 383 -27.29 -2.05 -3.07
CA LEU A 383 -27.94 -2.15 -4.38
C LEU A 383 -29.44 -1.81 -4.29
N GLU A 384 -30.12 -2.18 -3.22
CA GLU A 384 -31.51 -1.81 -3.00
C GLU A 384 -31.67 -0.29 -2.95
N VAL A 385 -30.74 0.45 -2.28
CA VAL A 385 -30.76 1.91 -2.25
C VAL A 385 -30.47 2.52 -3.62
N GLY A 386 -29.50 2.01 -4.35
CA GLY A 386 -29.16 2.48 -5.69
C GLY A 386 -30.28 2.25 -6.71
N ALA A 387 -31.09 1.21 -6.54
CA ALA A 387 -32.24 0.93 -7.38
C ALA A 387 -33.52 1.70 -6.97
N CYS A 388 -33.55 2.26 -5.77
CA CYS A 388 -34.77 2.84 -5.19
C CYS A 388 -35.08 4.22 -5.79
N LYS A 389 -36.23 4.32 -6.47
CA LYS A 389 -36.74 5.60 -7.01
C LYS A 389 -37.73 6.30 -6.07
N ASN A 390 -38.25 5.64 -5.04
CA ASN A 390 -39.37 6.09 -4.21
C ASN A 390 -39.19 5.68 -2.74
N ASP A 391 -38.22 6.17 -2.03
CA ASP A 391 -38.04 6.14 -0.56
C ASP A 391 -38.38 4.84 0.22
N LYS A 392 -38.60 3.71 -0.47
CA LYS A 392 -38.97 2.43 0.17
C LYS A 392 -37.81 1.42 0.15
N VAL A 393 -36.81 1.71 0.98
CA VAL A 393 -35.77 0.73 1.30
C VAL A 393 -36.31 -0.24 2.36
N SER A 394 -36.05 -1.54 2.22
CA SER A 394 -36.49 -2.55 3.19
C SER A 394 -35.96 -2.26 4.60
N PHE A 395 -36.69 -2.68 5.62
CA PHE A 395 -36.28 -2.51 7.01
C PHE A 395 -34.91 -3.13 7.29
N LYS A 396 -34.63 -4.28 6.68
CA LYS A 396 -33.34 -4.98 6.83
C LYS A 396 -32.20 -4.17 6.20
N ALA A 397 -32.38 -3.66 4.97
CA ALA A 397 -31.38 -2.85 4.31
C ALA A 397 -31.10 -1.55 5.09
N GLN A 398 -32.15 -0.87 5.60
CA GLN A 398 -31.96 0.31 6.45
C GLN A 398 -31.07 0.04 7.68
N LYS A 399 -31.17 -1.17 8.28
CA LYS A 399 -30.32 -1.54 9.44
C LYS A 399 -28.87 -1.75 9.05
N TYR A 400 -28.60 -2.44 7.92
CA TYR A 400 -27.23 -2.56 7.42
C TYR A 400 -26.62 -1.20 7.09
N LEU A 401 -27.33 -0.37 6.36
CA LEU A 401 -26.84 0.95 5.96
C LEU A 401 -26.57 1.87 7.16
N ALA A 402 -27.40 1.82 8.19
CA ALA A 402 -27.17 2.59 9.41
C ALA A 402 -25.84 2.24 10.12
N LEU A 403 -25.32 1.02 9.94
CA LEU A 403 -24.00 0.62 10.47
C LEU A 403 -22.84 1.25 9.71
N MET A 404 -23.05 1.72 8.48
CA MET A 404 -22.00 2.31 7.63
C MET A 404 -21.63 3.75 8.04
N GLY A 405 -22.43 4.40 8.88
CA GLY A 405 -22.16 5.77 9.34
C GLY A 405 -22.03 6.76 8.18
N THR A 406 -20.90 7.43 8.07
CA THR A 406 -20.64 8.42 7.00
C THR A 406 -20.45 7.82 5.61
N HIS A 407 -20.26 6.50 5.50
CA HIS A 407 -20.17 5.79 4.22
C HIS A 407 -21.54 5.35 3.68
N GLN A 408 -22.65 5.64 4.39
CA GLN A 408 -23.97 5.26 3.96
C GLN A 408 -24.32 5.90 2.62
N PRO A 409 -24.70 5.09 1.58
CA PRO A 409 -25.13 5.64 0.30
C PRO A 409 -26.46 6.37 0.42
N GLU A 410 -26.58 7.46 -0.34
CA GLU A 410 -27.84 8.21 -0.44
C GLU A 410 -28.84 7.49 -1.37
N ILE A 411 -30.13 7.67 -1.10
CA ILE A 411 -31.19 7.10 -1.94
C ILE A 411 -31.09 7.66 -3.37
N GLY A 412 -31.11 6.76 -4.36
CA GLY A 412 -31.05 7.11 -5.78
C GLY A 412 -29.64 7.39 -6.31
N VAL A 413 -28.60 7.21 -5.51
CA VAL A 413 -27.23 7.18 -6.03
C VAL A 413 -27.05 5.99 -6.99
N SER A 414 -26.14 6.09 -7.96
CA SER A 414 -25.94 4.97 -8.89
C SER A 414 -25.53 3.69 -8.14
N PRO A 415 -25.98 2.49 -8.60
CA PRO A 415 -25.61 1.23 -7.97
C PRO A 415 -24.10 1.05 -7.79
N TYR A 416 -23.31 1.48 -8.78
CA TYR A 416 -21.86 1.42 -8.72
C TYR A 416 -21.28 2.27 -7.57
N ILE A 417 -21.74 3.52 -7.42
CA ILE A 417 -21.27 4.40 -6.34
C ILE A 417 -21.71 3.86 -4.96
N ALA A 418 -22.94 3.32 -4.86
CA ALA A 418 -23.37 2.66 -3.63
C ALA A 418 -22.47 1.49 -3.24
N LEU A 419 -22.02 0.69 -4.22
CA LEU A 419 -21.07 -0.40 -3.98
C LEU A 419 -19.67 0.11 -3.63
N CYS A 420 -19.17 1.18 -4.28
CA CYS A 420 -17.91 1.81 -3.89
C CYS A 420 -17.94 2.27 -2.42
N GLN A 421 -19.01 2.93 -1.99
CA GLN A 421 -19.17 3.38 -0.61
C GLN A 421 -19.26 2.19 0.38
N THR A 422 -19.87 1.08 -0.06
CA THR A 422 -19.90 -0.16 0.72
C THR A 422 -18.50 -0.74 0.87
N MET A 423 -17.73 -0.75 -0.21
CA MET A 423 -16.34 -1.21 -0.17
C MET A 423 -15.44 -0.26 0.63
N ASP A 424 -15.70 1.06 0.61
CA ASP A 424 -15.04 2.04 1.49
C ASP A 424 -15.23 1.69 2.97
N PHE A 425 -16.45 1.31 3.36
CA PHE A 425 -16.76 0.89 4.71
C PHE A 425 -16.07 -0.43 5.06
N ILE A 426 -16.18 -1.46 4.19
CA ILE A 426 -15.62 -2.79 4.45
C ILE A 426 -14.09 -2.75 4.46
N ALA A 427 -13.45 -2.12 3.48
CA ALA A 427 -12.00 -1.97 3.43
C ALA A 427 -11.47 -1.10 4.59
N GLY A 428 -12.26 -0.17 5.08
CA GLY A 428 -11.95 0.64 6.26
C GLY A 428 -11.98 -0.11 7.60
N MET A 429 -12.53 -1.32 7.66
CA MET A 429 -12.59 -2.11 8.91
C MET A 429 -11.20 -2.56 9.35
N THR A 430 -11.04 -2.70 10.66
CA THR A 430 -9.94 -3.49 11.25
C THR A 430 -10.31 -4.96 11.30
N ASP A 431 -9.33 -5.86 11.41
CA ASP A 431 -9.56 -7.30 11.53
C ASP A 431 -10.48 -7.61 12.72
N LYS A 432 -10.19 -7.00 13.86
CA LYS A 432 -10.99 -7.16 15.07
C LYS A 432 -12.44 -6.70 14.90
N TYR A 433 -12.65 -5.57 14.21
CA TYR A 433 -13.99 -5.06 13.96
C TYR A 433 -14.76 -5.99 13.01
N ALA A 434 -14.12 -6.48 11.95
CA ALA A 434 -14.73 -7.43 11.02
C ALA A 434 -15.16 -8.73 11.73
N VAL A 435 -14.31 -9.30 12.59
CA VAL A 435 -14.63 -10.48 13.42
C VAL A 435 -15.85 -10.21 14.31
N THR A 436 -15.82 -9.08 15.03
CA THR A 436 -16.91 -8.71 15.95
C THR A 436 -18.22 -8.52 15.21
N LEU A 437 -18.20 -7.80 14.08
CA LEU A 437 -19.40 -7.53 13.28
C LEU A 437 -19.97 -8.82 12.68
N ALA A 438 -19.14 -9.71 12.13
CA ALA A 438 -19.58 -11.00 11.61
C ALA A 438 -20.25 -11.85 12.69
N GLY A 439 -19.67 -11.94 13.89
CA GLY A 439 -20.28 -12.64 15.03
C GLY A 439 -21.62 -12.04 15.47
N GLN A 440 -21.74 -10.70 15.51
CA GLN A 440 -23.00 -10.03 15.80
C GLN A 440 -24.07 -10.30 14.72
N LEU A 441 -23.69 -10.30 13.44
CA LEU A 441 -24.60 -10.61 12.34
C LEU A 441 -25.04 -12.10 12.34
N ASN A 442 -24.25 -12.98 12.94
CA ASN A 442 -24.63 -14.38 13.20
C ASN A 442 -25.48 -14.57 14.46
N GLY A 443 -25.63 -13.53 15.32
CA GLY A 443 -26.32 -13.65 16.60
C GLY A 443 -25.51 -14.33 17.70
N GLU A 444 -24.20 -14.41 17.55
CA GLU A 444 -23.28 -15.09 18.49
C GLU A 444 -22.72 -14.15 19.55
N LEU A 445 -22.67 -12.85 19.25
CA LEU A 445 -22.09 -11.80 20.12
C LEU A 445 -23.13 -10.72 20.37
N TRP A 446 -23.50 -10.52 21.64
CA TRP A 446 -24.38 -9.44 22.10
C TRP A 446 -23.71 -8.63 23.21
#